data_abe9ff0c169eaa0338823425fe56edc6
#
_entry.id   abe9ff0c169eaa0338823425fe56edc6
#
_cell.length_a   1.000
_cell.length_b   1.000
_cell.length_c   1.000
_cell.angle_alpha   90.00
_cell.angle_beta   90.00
_cell.angle_gamma   90.00
#
_symmetry.space_group_name_H-M   'P 1'
#
loop_
_entity.id
_entity.type
_entity.pdbx_description
1 polymer ?
#
loop_
_entity_poly.entity_id
_entity_poly.type
_entity_poly.pdbx_seq_one_letter_code
_entity_poly.pdbx_strand_id
1 'polypeptide(L)'
;MATEASKFRVGVFVLAGVLILLAAVFIFSASRYLQETRTYATYFRESVQGLEINAPVKFRGLNVGRVSTIRIAPDGKLIEVLLQVDQNRFRPKKAHIILLRNANISGIKYLEVEMREG
;
A
#
# COMPACT_ATOMS: atom_id res chain seq x y z
N MET A 1 -53.38 4.94 22.53
CA MET A 1 -52.65 5.53 21.45
C MET A 1 -51.16 5.56 21.67
N ALA A 2 -50.48 4.80 20.92
CA ALA A 2 -49.08 4.59 21.08
C ALA A 2 -48.27 5.64 20.33
N THR A 3 -48.50 6.92 20.60
CA THR A 3 -47.92 7.92 19.73
C THR A 3 -46.55 8.42 20.19
N GLU A 4 -46.38 8.76 21.45
CA GLU A 4 -45.10 9.31 21.91
C GLU A 4 -44.11 8.22 22.28
N ALA A 5 -44.54 7.14 22.93
CA ALA A 5 -43.68 6.05 23.30
C ALA A 5 -43.13 5.28 22.06
N SER A 6 -43.98 5.11 21.03
CA SER A 6 -43.53 4.42 19.81
C SER A 6 -42.61 5.31 18.97
N LYS A 7 -42.84 6.63 18.94
CA LYS A 7 -41.92 7.55 18.27
C LYS A 7 -40.58 7.60 18.97
N PHE A 8 -40.59 7.56 20.30
CA PHE A 8 -39.34 7.51 21.07
C PHE A 8 -38.59 6.24 20.81
N ARG A 9 -39.25 5.09 20.76
CA ARG A 9 -38.63 3.80 20.47
C ARG A 9 -38.05 3.76 19.08
N VAL A 10 -38.77 4.28 18.09
CA VAL A 10 -38.28 4.36 16.70
C VAL A 10 -37.07 5.29 16.63
N GLY A 11 -37.11 6.43 17.31
CA GLY A 11 -35.97 7.35 17.34
C GLY A 11 -34.74 6.75 17.98
N VAL A 12 -34.91 6.04 19.10
CA VAL A 12 -33.79 5.34 19.75
C VAL A 12 -33.24 4.24 18.85
N PHE A 13 -34.11 3.50 18.17
CA PHE A 13 -33.70 2.45 17.24
C PHE A 13 -32.90 3.03 16.08
N VAL A 14 -33.36 4.10 15.47
CA VAL A 14 -32.67 4.78 14.37
C VAL A 14 -31.31 5.32 14.85
N LEU A 15 -31.30 5.97 16.02
CA LEU A 15 -30.06 6.50 16.58
C LEU A 15 -29.05 5.40 16.86
N ALA A 16 -29.49 4.29 17.44
CA ALA A 16 -28.62 3.15 17.68
C ALA A 16 -28.09 2.56 16.37
N GLY A 17 -28.94 2.45 15.34
CA GLY A 17 -28.53 1.97 14.02
C GLY A 17 -27.48 2.86 13.38
N VAL A 18 -27.65 4.17 13.47
CA VAL A 18 -26.70 5.14 12.94
C VAL A 18 -25.36 5.03 13.68
N LEU A 19 -25.40 4.92 15.01
CA LEU A 19 -24.18 4.78 15.81
C LEU A 19 -23.43 3.49 15.47
N ILE A 20 -24.15 2.39 15.30
CA ILE A 20 -23.53 1.11 14.91
C ILE A 20 -22.91 1.22 13.52
N LEU A 21 -23.60 1.86 12.58
CA LEU A 21 -23.07 2.05 11.24
C LEU A 21 -21.81 2.90 11.24
N LEU A 22 -21.80 4.00 11.99
CA LEU A 22 -20.63 4.87 12.10
C LEU A 22 -19.47 4.13 12.76
N ALA A 23 -19.74 3.34 13.80
CA ALA A 23 -18.71 2.53 14.44
C ALA A 23 -18.13 1.51 13.48
N ALA A 24 -18.97 0.84 12.69
CA ALA A 24 -18.52 -0.13 11.70
C ALA A 24 -17.63 0.52 10.64
N VAL A 25 -18.02 1.68 10.13
CA VAL A 25 -17.22 2.42 9.15
C VAL A 25 -15.90 2.85 9.77
N PHE A 26 -15.92 3.33 11.01
CA PHE A 26 -14.72 3.76 11.71
C PHE A 26 -13.75 2.60 11.92
N ILE A 27 -14.24 1.47 12.38
CA ILE A 27 -13.40 0.26 12.61
C ILE A 27 -12.82 -0.24 11.30
N PHE A 28 -13.64 -0.26 10.25
CA PHE A 28 -13.18 -0.72 8.93
C PHE A 28 -12.11 0.20 8.34
N SER A 29 -12.28 1.52 8.51
CA SER A 29 -11.29 2.50 8.07
C SER A 29 -10.01 2.40 8.88
N ALA A 30 -10.12 2.27 10.21
CA ALA A 30 -8.96 2.15 11.09
C ALA A 30 -8.14 0.91 10.79
N SER A 31 -8.78 -0.21 10.40
CA SER A 31 -8.04 -1.42 10.07
C SER A 31 -7.14 -1.26 8.85
N ARG A 32 -7.49 -0.35 7.94
CA ARG A 32 -6.63 -0.02 6.80
C ARG A 32 -5.42 0.82 7.22
N TYR A 33 -5.60 1.71 8.20
CA TYR A 33 -4.49 2.54 8.71
C TYR A 33 -3.53 1.75 9.59
N LEU A 34 -3.99 0.64 10.14
CA LEU A 34 -3.16 -0.22 10.99
C LEU A 34 -2.28 -1.20 10.20
N GLN A 35 -2.39 -1.22 8.87
CA GLN A 35 -1.43 -1.96 8.06
C GLN A 35 -0.07 -1.30 8.20
N GLU A 36 0.87 -2.05 8.80
CA GLU A 36 2.23 -1.56 8.95
C GLU A 36 2.92 -1.56 7.58
N THR A 37 2.91 -0.42 6.93
CA THR A 37 3.69 -0.21 5.73
C THR A 37 4.88 0.66 6.06
N ARG A 38 6.03 0.33 5.51
CA ARG A 38 7.23 1.17 5.58
C ARG A 38 7.62 1.62 4.20
N THR A 39 8.12 2.84 4.13
CA THR A 39 8.64 3.41 2.90
C THR A 39 10.14 3.15 2.83
N TYR A 40 10.57 2.56 1.73
CA TYR A 40 11.97 2.33 1.43
C TYR A 40 12.35 3.10 0.19
N ALA A 41 13.57 3.59 0.13
CA ALA A 41 14.10 4.25 -1.05
C ALA A 41 15.08 3.32 -1.75
N THR A 42 14.95 3.23 -3.07
CA THR A 42 15.94 2.53 -3.89
C THR A 42 16.38 3.48 -5.00
N TYR A 43 17.61 3.30 -5.47
CA TYR A 43 18.22 4.18 -6.46
C TYR A 43 18.61 3.38 -7.67
N PHE A 44 18.28 3.88 -8.85
CA PHE A 44 18.63 3.25 -10.13
C PHE A 44 19.50 4.20 -10.94
N ARG A 45 20.55 3.67 -11.52
CA ARG A 45 21.39 4.41 -12.47
C ARG A 45 20.84 4.34 -13.88
N GLU A 46 20.08 3.29 -14.15
CA GLU A 46 19.48 3.06 -15.46
C GLU A 46 18.11 3.74 -15.59
N SER A 47 17.63 3.77 -16.84
CA SER A 47 16.29 4.27 -17.10
C SER A 47 15.24 3.40 -16.43
N VAL A 48 14.28 4.04 -15.77
CA VAL A 48 13.11 3.36 -15.19
C VAL A 48 11.89 3.52 -16.09
N GLN A 49 12.10 3.77 -17.37
CA GLN A 49 11.00 3.91 -18.34
C GLN A 49 10.13 2.65 -18.33
N GLY A 50 8.83 2.84 -18.23
CA GLY A 50 7.87 1.76 -18.11
C GLY A 50 7.46 1.44 -16.67
N LEU A 51 8.17 1.97 -15.69
CA LEU A 51 7.80 1.85 -14.28
C LEU A 51 6.85 2.99 -13.92
N GLU A 52 5.70 2.65 -13.37
CA GLU A 52 4.68 3.62 -13.01
C GLU A 52 4.46 3.67 -11.51
N ILE A 53 3.85 4.76 -11.03
CA ILE A 53 3.38 4.86 -9.65
C ILE A 53 2.32 3.78 -9.44
N ASN A 54 2.34 3.15 -8.28
CA ASN A 54 1.51 1.99 -7.92
C ASN A 54 1.93 0.68 -8.60
N ALA A 55 3.06 0.66 -9.31
CA ALA A 55 3.59 -0.58 -9.84
C ALA A 55 3.85 -1.57 -8.68
N PRO A 56 3.58 -2.87 -8.88
CA PRO A 56 3.76 -3.83 -7.80
C PRO A 56 5.23 -4.07 -7.48
N VAL A 57 5.51 -4.28 -6.20
CA VAL A 57 6.79 -4.78 -5.71
C VAL A 57 6.58 -6.24 -5.33
N LYS A 58 7.30 -7.14 -5.97
CA LYS A 58 7.11 -8.57 -5.78
C LYS A 58 8.35 -9.24 -5.19
N PHE A 59 8.12 -10.23 -4.37
CA PHE A 59 9.16 -11.12 -3.84
C PHE A 59 8.79 -12.54 -4.19
N ARG A 60 9.58 -13.16 -5.05
CA ARG A 60 9.35 -14.51 -5.54
C ARG A 60 7.92 -14.72 -6.08
N GLY A 61 7.40 -13.73 -6.78
CA GLY A 61 6.06 -13.78 -7.36
C GLY A 61 4.93 -13.32 -6.45
N LEU A 62 5.22 -13.06 -5.17
CA LEU A 62 4.23 -12.55 -4.24
C LEU A 62 4.29 -11.02 -4.17
N ASN A 63 3.13 -10.38 -4.26
CA ASN A 63 3.05 -8.93 -4.15
C ASN A 63 3.24 -8.52 -2.68
N VAL A 64 4.32 -7.82 -2.39
CA VAL A 64 4.68 -7.39 -1.03
C VAL A 64 4.62 -5.89 -0.83
N GLY A 65 4.39 -5.13 -1.91
CA GLY A 65 4.33 -3.69 -1.81
C GLY A 65 4.02 -3.04 -3.15
N ARG A 66 4.22 -1.74 -3.20
CA ARG A 66 3.97 -0.95 -4.39
C ARG A 66 4.92 0.23 -4.46
N VAL A 67 5.09 0.77 -5.67
CA VAL A 67 5.83 2.01 -5.90
C VAL A 67 4.97 3.18 -5.46
N SER A 68 5.51 4.00 -4.56
CA SER A 68 4.82 5.19 -4.05
C SER A 68 5.14 6.42 -4.88
N THR A 69 6.42 6.66 -5.15
CA THR A 69 6.88 7.86 -5.84
C THR A 69 8.13 7.55 -6.65
N ILE A 70 8.26 8.20 -7.79
CA ILE A 70 9.45 8.14 -8.64
C ILE A 70 9.92 9.57 -8.84
N ARG A 71 11.20 9.83 -8.54
CA ARG A 71 11.77 11.17 -8.71
C ARG A 71 13.27 11.10 -8.99
N ILE A 72 13.82 12.21 -9.44
CA ILE A 72 15.27 12.33 -9.61
C ILE A 72 15.87 12.60 -8.23
N ALA A 73 16.91 11.85 -7.89
CA ALA A 73 17.60 12.01 -6.62
C ALA A 73 18.25 13.40 -6.50
N PRO A 74 18.51 13.88 -5.29
CA PRO A 74 19.13 15.21 -5.11
C PRO A 74 20.47 15.41 -5.80
N ASP A 75 21.20 14.32 -6.07
CA ASP A 75 22.48 14.39 -6.81
C ASP A 75 22.29 14.63 -8.31
N GLY A 76 21.06 14.55 -8.83
CA GLY A 76 20.75 14.75 -10.23
C GLY A 76 21.18 13.63 -11.16
N LYS A 77 21.74 12.55 -10.64
CA LYS A 77 22.28 11.44 -11.45
C LYS A 77 21.47 10.15 -11.33
N LEU A 78 20.91 9.91 -10.17
CA LEU A 78 20.18 8.67 -9.88
C LEU A 78 18.68 8.93 -9.90
N ILE A 79 17.93 7.88 -10.18
CA ILE A 79 16.47 7.91 -10.04
C ILE A 79 16.13 7.30 -8.69
N GLU A 80 15.46 8.09 -7.86
CA GLU A 80 15.00 7.63 -6.55
C GLU A 80 13.57 7.09 -6.67
N VAL A 81 13.40 5.83 -6.28
CA VAL A 81 12.08 5.19 -6.27
C VAL A 81 11.72 4.88 -4.82
N LEU A 82 10.62 5.46 -4.36
CA LEU A 82 10.12 5.20 -3.02
C LEU A 82 9.09 4.07 -3.08
N LEU A 83 9.29 3.09 -2.23
CA LEU A 83 8.47 1.88 -2.17
C LEU A 83 7.75 1.81 -0.84
N GLN A 84 6.49 1.44 -0.87
CA GLN A 84 5.76 1.07 0.34
C GLN A 84 5.66 -0.45 0.41
N VAL A 85 6.21 -1.02 1.45
CA VAL A 85 6.25 -2.47 1.65
C VAL A 85 5.41 -2.84 2.86
N ASP A 86 4.57 -3.86 2.71
CA ASP A 86 3.75 -4.38 3.80
C ASP A 86 4.64 -5.20 4.74
N GLN A 87 4.85 -4.68 5.95
CA GLN A 87 5.70 -5.30 6.95
C GLN A 87 5.18 -6.66 7.42
N ASN A 88 3.90 -6.90 7.29
CA ASN A 88 3.31 -8.19 7.67
C ASN A 88 3.61 -9.28 6.66
N ARG A 89 3.83 -8.90 5.41
CA ARG A 89 4.13 -9.85 4.33
C ARG A 89 5.62 -10.03 4.11
N PHE A 90 6.37 -8.94 4.28
CA PHE A 90 7.79 -8.95 3.94
C PHE A 90 8.52 -7.88 4.73
N ARG A 91 9.65 -8.25 5.32
CA ARG A 91 10.55 -7.31 5.99
C ARG A 91 11.88 -7.31 5.26
N PRO A 92 12.20 -6.24 4.51
CA PRO A 92 13.46 -6.17 3.79
C PRO A 92 14.65 -6.21 4.76
N LYS A 93 15.68 -6.93 4.34
CA LYS A 93 16.96 -7.00 5.03
C LYS A 93 18.05 -6.40 4.15
N LYS A 94 19.21 -6.10 4.72
CA LYS A 94 20.32 -5.53 3.96
C LYS A 94 20.79 -6.41 2.80
N ALA A 95 20.54 -7.71 2.88
CA ALA A 95 20.91 -8.66 1.82
C ALA A 95 19.94 -8.66 0.64
N HIS A 96 18.86 -7.88 0.70
CA HIS A 96 17.89 -7.83 -0.40
C HIS A 96 18.29 -6.77 -1.41
N ILE A 97 18.15 -7.11 -2.68
CA ILE A 97 18.34 -6.17 -3.79
C ILE A 97 17.03 -6.04 -4.55
N ILE A 98 16.85 -4.88 -5.16
CA ILE A 98 15.65 -4.59 -5.93
C ILE A 98 16.03 -4.51 -7.40
N LEU A 99 15.35 -5.32 -8.21
CA LEU A 99 15.57 -5.39 -9.64
C LEU A 99 14.36 -4.87 -10.39
N LEU A 100 14.62 -4.20 -11.50
CA LEU A 100 13.59 -3.74 -12.42
C LEU A 100 13.38 -4.83 -13.48
N ARG A 101 12.14 -5.33 -13.56
CA ARG A 101 11.81 -6.40 -14.50
C ARG A 101 10.60 -6.03 -15.36
N ASN A 102 10.56 -6.63 -16.54
CA ASN A 102 9.43 -6.47 -17.45
C ASN A 102 8.28 -7.41 -17.04
N ALA A 103 7.08 -6.85 -16.90
CA ALA A 103 5.90 -7.64 -16.54
C ALA A 103 5.39 -8.46 -17.72
N ASN A 104 5.49 -7.89 -18.94
CA ASN A 104 5.04 -8.52 -20.17
C ASN A 104 5.67 -7.81 -21.36
N ILE A 105 5.20 -8.15 -22.57
CA ILE A 105 5.71 -7.58 -23.82
C ILE A 105 5.33 -6.10 -23.99
N SER A 106 4.35 -5.61 -23.23
CA SER A 106 3.81 -4.26 -23.39
C SER A 106 4.71 -3.14 -22.86
N GLY A 107 5.84 -3.47 -22.25
CA GLY A 107 6.77 -2.47 -21.72
C GLY A 107 6.49 -2.02 -20.30
N ILE A 108 5.47 -2.56 -19.67
CA ILE A 108 5.18 -2.28 -18.27
C ILE A 108 6.22 -2.99 -17.40
N LYS A 109 6.74 -2.26 -16.42
CA LYS A 109 7.76 -2.81 -15.53
C LYS A 109 7.25 -2.90 -14.10
N TYR A 110 7.84 -3.79 -13.34
CA TYR A 110 7.58 -3.92 -11.92
C TYR A 110 8.91 -4.11 -11.20
N LEU A 111 8.88 -3.98 -9.88
CA LEU A 111 10.06 -4.18 -9.05
C LEU A 111 10.02 -5.57 -8.44
N GLU A 112 11.14 -6.24 -8.45
CA GLU A 112 11.30 -7.55 -7.83
C GLU A 112 12.39 -7.49 -6.79
N VAL A 113 12.09 -7.97 -5.59
CA VAL A 113 13.07 -8.07 -4.51
C VAL A 113 13.70 -9.45 -4.57
N GLU A 114 15.02 -9.50 -4.60
CA GLU A 114 15.77 -10.74 -4.58
C GLU A 114 16.73 -10.76 -3.39
N MET A 115 16.99 -11.95 -2.89
CA MET A 115 18.03 -12.11 -1.88
C MET A 115 19.39 -12.16 -2.58
N ARG A 116 20.29 -11.32 -2.12
CA ARG A 116 21.66 -11.35 -2.61
C ARG A 116 22.42 -12.39 -1.82
N GLU A 117 22.78 -13.48 -2.48
CA GLU A 117 23.64 -14.48 -1.90
C GLU A 117 25.08 -13.97 -1.89
N GLY A 118 25.70 -14.01 -0.77
CA GLY A 118 27.09 -13.64 -0.65
C GLY A 118 27.42 -12.81 0.53
#